data_fea98e668ec3cdc1bd12a5dcd1a3d1a6
#
_entry.id   fea98e668ec3cdc1bd12a5dcd1a3d1a6
#
_cell.length_a   1.000
_cell.length_b   1.000
_cell.length_c   1.000
_cell.angle_alpha   90.00
_cell.angle_beta   90.00
_cell.angle_gamma   90.00
#
_symmetry.space_group_name_H-M   'P 1'
#
loop_
_entity.id
_entity.type
_entity.pdbx_description
1 polymer ?
#
loop_
_entity_poly.entity_id
_entity_poly.type
_entity_poly.pdbx_seq_one_letter_code
_entity_poly.pdbx_strand_id
1 'polypeptide(L)'
;FKTRILNAVSNSEKVIVAGDYDCDGISATTIMVSGLRKLGLECGFYIPDRIKEGYGLSETTVKLAYKKGYSLIVTVDNGIKSAQALSLAKELGMDVIVTDHHTMDEEVNCDVVVHPMLMEPCFKTLCGAGIAYECMRVLDVDDDYLLQLAGLASISDMMVVKGQTRAL
;
A
#
# COMPACT_ATOMS: atom_id res chain seq x y z
N PHE A 1 -4.37 -9.26 5.19
CA PHE A 1 -4.87 -8.18 4.34
C PHE A 1 -6.38 -8.29 4.10
N LYS A 2 -6.87 -9.32 3.35
CA LYS A 2 -8.30 -9.47 2.97
C LYS A 2 -9.25 -9.30 4.15
N THR A 3 -9.03 -10.04 5.24
CA THR A 3 -9.87 -9.97 6.43
C THR A 3 -9.97 -8.56 7.01
N ARG A 4 -8.84 -7.83 7.11
CA ARG A 4 -8.85 -6.46 7.66
C ARG A 4 -9.60 -5.48 6.75
N ILE A 5 -9.45 -5.60 5.42
CA ILE A 5 -10.19 -4.75 4.47
C ILE A 5 -11.69 -5.05 4.51
N LEU A 6 -12.08 -6.33 4.53
CA LEU A 6 -13.51 -6.68 4.62
C LEU A 6 -14.14 -6.21 5.94
N ASN A 7 -13.39 -6.22 7.04
CA ASN A 7 -13.83 -5.62 8.30
C ASN A 7 -14.04 -4.10 8.16
N ALA A 8 -13.12 -3.41 7.47
CA ALA A 8 -13.26 -1.98 7.20
C ALA A 8 -14.52 -1.68 6.37
N VAL A 9 -14.80 -2.49 5.35
CA VAL A 9 -16.06 -2.38 4.56
C VAL A 9 -17.28 -2.56 5.45
N SER A 10 -17.30 -3.62 6.26
CA SER A 10 -18.45 -3.95 7.13
C SER A 10 -18.73 -2.87 8.18
N ASN A 11 -17.67 -2.21 8.66
CA ASN A 11 -17.75 -1.15 9.67
C ASN A 11 -17.86 0.27 9.08
N SER A 12 -17.89 0.41 7.74
CA SER A 12 -17.89 1.70 7.03
C SER A 12 -16.74 2.61 7.48
N GLU A 13 -15.56 2.04 7.63
CA GLU A 13 -14.37 2.77 8.08
C GLU A 13 -13.85 3.72 6.99
N LYS A 14 -13.23 4.81 7.44
CA LYS A 14 -12.49 5.70 6.55
C LYS A 14 -11.05 5.23 6.41
N VAL A 15 -10.61 5.03 5.17
CA VAL A 15 -9.29 4.52 4.85
C VAL A 15 -8.47 5.58 4.12
N ILE A 16 -7.20 5.76 4.50
CA ILE A 16 -6.25 6.56 3.74
C ILE A 16 -5.15 5.68 3.16
N VAL A 17 -4.87 5.84 1.88
CA VAL A 17 -3.72 5.22 1.21
C VAL A 17 -2.55 6.21 1.23
N ALA A 18 -1.44 5.83 1.84
CA ALA A 18 -0.21 6.61 1.86
C ALA A 18 0.78 6.00 0.85
N GLY A 19 0.98 6.68 -0.27
CA GLY A 19 1.83 6.24 -1.36
C GLY A 19 3.20 6.90 -1.39
N ASP A 20 3.95 6.61 -2.46
CA ASP A 20 5.18 7.30 -2.80
C ASP A 20 4.99 8.16 -4.06
N TYR A 21 5.97 9.02 -4.33
CA TYR A 21 5.93 10.07 -5.35
C TYR A 21 6.49 9.65 -6.72
N ASP A 22 7.08 8.48 -6.86
CA ASP A 22 7.59 7.97 -8.13
C ASP A 22 6.52 7.24 -8.96
N CYS A 23 6.92 6.67 -10.09
CA CYS A 23 5.98 6.01 -10.99
C CYS A 23 5.36 4.74 -10.36
N ASP A 24 6.14 3.98 -9.57
CA ASP A 24 5.63 2.80 -8.87
C ASP A 24 4.66 3.20 -7.77
N GLY A 25 5.05 4.13 -6.89
CA GLY A 25 4.22 4.61 -5.79
C GLY A 25 2.91 5.27 -6.25
N ILE A 26 2.95 6.10 -7.32
CA ILE A 26 1.74 6.71 -7.90
C ILE A 26 0.82 5.64 -8.49
N SER A 27 1.38 4.66 -9.21
CA SER A 27 0.60 3.55 -9.78
C SER A 27 0.00 2.67 -8.68
N ALA A 28 0.79 2.31 -7.66
CA ALA A 28 0.35 1.55 -6.50
C ALA A 28 -0.79 2.26 -5.75
N THR A 29 -0.65 3.58 -5.54
CA THR A 29 -1.69 4.41 -4.93
C THR A 29 -2.97 4.39 -5.75
N THR A 30 -2.86 4.56 -7.07
CA THR A 30 -4.01 4.56 -7.97
C THR A 30 -4.74 3.22 -7.94
N ILE A 31 -4.00 2.11 -7.99
CA ILE A 31 -4.55 0.75 -7.92
C ILE A 31 -5.30 0.55 -6.59
N MET A 32 -4.64 0.82 -5.48
CA MET A 32 -5.21 0.60 -4.15
C MET A 32 -6.45 1.45 -3.91
N VAL A 33 -6.39 2.77 -4.17
CA VAL A 33 -7.52 3.69 -3.99
C VAL A 33 -8.70 3.31 -4.88
N SER A 34 -8.44 3.00 -6.15
CA SER A 34 -9.49 2.62 -7.09
C SER A 34 -10.19 1.34 -6.65
N GLY A 35 -9.43 0.34 -6.23
CA GLY A 35 -9.98 -0.93 -5.77
C GLY A 35 -10.77 -0.79 -4.46
N LEU A 36 -10.24 -0.09 -3.47
CA LEU A 36 -10.94 0.13 -2.19
C LEU A 36 -12.25 0.93 -2.39
N ARG A 37 -12.26 1.90 -3.30
CA ARG A 37 -13.49 2.64 -3.64
C ARG A 37 -14.51 1.76 -4.36
N LYS A 38 -14.09 0.83 -5.22
CA LYS A 38 -15.00 -0.16 -5.84
C LYS A 38 -15.67 -1.07 -4.81
N LEU A 39 -15.02 -1.32 -3.67
CA LEU A 39 -15.59 -2.04 -2.53
C LEU A 39 -16.51 -1.19 -1.65
N GLY A 40 -16.71 0.08 -1.99
CA GLY A 40 -17.59 1.01 -1.26
C GLY A 40 -16.94 1.73 -0.08
N LEU A 41 -15.62 1.63 0.11
CA LEU A 41 -14.92 2.34 1.18
C LEU A 41 -14.78 3.85 0.88
N GLU A 42 -14.96 4.69 1.90
CA GLU A 42 -14.52 6.09 1.87
C GLU A 42 -12.98 6.10 1.94
N CYS A 43 -12.35 6.22 0.77
CA CYS A 43 -10.91 6.11 0.62
C CYS A 43 -10.29 7.40 0.11
N GLY A 44 -9.44 8.02 0.93
CA GLY A 44 -8.57 9.13 0.56
C GLY A 44 -7.17 8.65 0.22
N PHE A 45 -6.31 9.56 -0.23
CA PHE A 45 -4.90 9.25 -0.45
C PHE A 45 -4.01 10.42 -0.05
N TYR A 46 -2.74 10.11 0.16
CA TYR A 46 -1.67 11.07 0.40
C TYR A 46 -0.40 10.61 -0.30
N ILE A 47 0.21 11.51 -1.05
CA ILE A 47 1.52 11.31 -1.69
C ILE A 47 2.43 12.42 -1.16
N PRO A 48 3.58 12.10 -0.54
CA PRO A 48 4.46 13.11 0.05
C PRO A 48 5.15 13.95 -1.02
N ASP A 49 5.45 15.20 -0.68
CA ASP A 49 6.30 16.05 -1.52
C ASP A 49 7.76 15.58 -1.37
N ARG A 50 8.35 15.13 -2.49
CA ARG A 50 9.72 14.60 -2.53
C ARG A 50 10.77 15.49 -1.88
N ILE A 51 10.62 16.81 -2.05
CA ILE A 51 11.64 17.80 -1.63
C ILE A 51 11.43 18.20 -0.17
N LYS A 52 10.18 18.34 0.26
CA LYS A 52 9.84 18.90 1.58
C LYS A 52 9.67 17.83 2.67
N GLU A 53 9.19 16.64 2.29
CA GLU A 53 8.76 15.61 3.23
C GLU A 53 9.62 14.36 3.19
N GLY A 54 10.31 14.12 2.07
CA GLY A 54 11.12 12.93 1.89
C GLY A 54 10.29 11.68 1.54
N TYR A 55 10.84 10.51 1.84
CA TYR A 55 10.27 9.21 1.48
C TYR A 55 9.52 8.57 2.66
N GLY A 56 8.42 7.90 2.34
CA GLY A 56 7.70 7.00 3.23
C GLY A 56 6.66 7.66 4.12
N LEU A 57 5.99 6.83 4.92
CA LEU A 57 5.00 7.30 5.88
C LEU A 57 5.65 8.12 6.99
N SER A 58 5.20 9.35 7.18
CA SER A 58 5.69 10.27 8.21
C SER A 58 4.71 10.41 9.38
N GLU A 59 5.21 10.80 10.57
CA GLU A 59 4.34 11.15 11.69
C GLU A 59 3.37 12.30 11.35
N THR A 60 3.78 13.23 10.49
CA THR A 60 2.92 14.33 10.04
C THR A 60 1.73 13.79 9.26
N THR A 61 1.96 12.82 8.36
CA THR A 61 0.90 12.15 7.60
C THR A 61 -0.06 11.40 8.53
N VAL A 62 0.46 10.68 9.53
CA VAL A 62 -0.35 9.98 10.53
C VAL A 62 -1.23 10.96 11.32
N LYS A 63 -0.65 12.05 11.83
CA LYS A 63 -1.39 13.10 12.57
C LYS A 63 -2.48 13.73 11.70
N LEU A 64 -2.19 13.97 10.42
CA LEU A 64 -3.16 14.51 9.47
C LEU A 64 -4.31 13.52 9.22
N ALA A 65 -4.01 12.24 9.02
CA ALA A 65 -4.98 11.18 8.84
C ALA A 65 -5.91 11.05 10.06
N TYR A 66 -5.32 10.98 11.26
CA TYR A 66 -6.07 10.93 12.52
C TYR A 66 -7.02 12.13 12.67
N LYS A 67 -6.53 13.35 12.44
CA LYS A 67 -7.32 14.58 12.53
C LYS A 67 -8.50 14.60 11.54
N LYS A 68 -8.38 13.94 10.39
CA LYS A 68 -9.44 13.81 9.38
C LYS A 68 -10.39 12.64 9.63
N GLY A 69 -10.19 11.89 10.72
CA GLY A 69 -11.07 10.78 11.12
C GLY A 69 -10.84 9.47 10.35
N TYR A 70 -9.68 9.29 9.75
CA TYR A 70 -9.30 7.98 9.19
C TYR A 70 -8.93 7.02 10.34
N SER A 71 -9.41 5.77 10.26
CA SER A 71 -9.13 4.72 11.24
C SER A 71 -8.12 3.69 10.73
N LEU A 72 -7.94 3.60 9.42
CA LEU A 72 -7.03 2.67 8.77
C LEU A 72 -6.11 3.41 7.80
N ILE A 73 -4.81 3.17 7.94
CA ILE A 73 -3.78 3.59 6.96
C ILE A 73 -3.37 2.35 6.16
N VAL A 74 -3.32 2.48 4.85
CA VAL A 74 -2.70 1.48 3.96
C VAL A 74 -1.53 2.14 3.27
N THR A 75 -0.29 1.72 3.58
CA THR A 75 0.85 2.19 2.81
C THR A 75 1.00 1.38 1.54
N VAL A 76 1.46 2.00 0.47
CA VAL A 76 1.78 1.33 -0.79
C VAL A 76 3.13 1.82 -1.29
N ASP A 77 4.00 0.86 -1.64
CA ASP A 77 5.36 1.13 -2.10
C ASP A 77 6.24 1.86 -1.05
N ASN A 78 5.86 1.80 0.20
CA ASN A 78 6.59 2.33 1.34
C ASN A 78 6.05 1.75 2.66
N GLY A 79 6.69 2.10 3.76
CA GLY A 79 6.21 1.80 5.11
C GLY A 79 7.11 0.85 5.90
N ILE A 80 7.88 -0.01 5.24
CA ILE A 80 8.80 -0.95 5.92
C ILE A 80 9.79 -0.22 6.83
N LYS A 81 10.25 0.96 6.44
CA LYS A 81 11.23 1.76 7.19
C LYS A 81 10.61 2.88 8.03
N SER A 82 9.29 2.88 8.21
CA SER A 82 8.55 3.98 8.87
C SER A 82 8.23 3.71 10.35
N ALA A 83 9.14 3.08 11.11
CA ALA A 83 8.90 2.59 12.47
C ALA A 83 8.29 3.64 13.42
N GLN A 84 8.76 4.88 13.38
CA GLN A 84 8.24 5.98 14.23
C GLN A 84 6.78 6.31 13.89
N ALA A 85 6.46 6.42 12.60
CA ALA A 85 5.10 6.71 12.16
C ALA A 85 4.14 5.54 12.47
N LEU A 86 4.59 4.29 12.34
CA LEU A 86 3.82 3.10 12.70
C LEU A 86 3.52 3.08 14.21
N SER A 87 4.52 3.38 15.05
CA SER A 87 4.33 3.47 16.51
C SER A 87 3.32 4.54 16.87
N LEU A 88 3.42 5.72 16.24
CA LEU A 88 2.47 6.81 16.48
C LEU A 88 1.04 6.44 16.03
N ALA A 89 0.87 5.77 14.89
CA ALA A 89 -0.44 5.33 14.43
C ALA A 89 -1.10 4.40 15.47
N LYS A 90 -0.33 3.46 16.00
CA LYS A 90 -0.78 2.54 17.06
C LYS A 90 -1.15 3.27 18.35
N GLU A 91 -0.35 4.26 18.77
CA GLU A 91 -0.66 5.11 19.95
C GLU A 91 -1.98 5.88 19.77
N LEU A 92 -2.28 6.30 18.54
CA LEU A 92 -3.51 7.00 18.20
C LEU A 92 -4.71 6.06 17.96
N GLY A 93 -4.53 4.75 18.10
CA GLY A 93 -5.57 3.75 17.89
C GLY A 93 -5.96 3.56 16.41
N MET A 94 -5.05 3.87 15.49
CA MET A 94 -5.23 3.62 14.06
C MET A 94 -4.58 2.30 13.67
N ASP A 95 -5.26 1.48 12.89
CA ASP A 95 -4.66 0.29 12.29
C ASP A 95 -3.82 0.66 11.07
N VAL A 96 -2.75 -0.11 10.82
CA VAL A 96 -1.89 0.08 9.65
C VAL A 96 -1.67 -1.22 8.91
N ILE A 97 -1.91 -1.19 7.60
CA ILE A 97 -1.49 -2.21 6.65
C ILE A 97 -0.30 -1.66 5.88
N VAL A 98 0.84 -2.34 5.95
CA VAL A 98 2.01 -2.00 5.14
C VAL A 98 2.05 -2.91 3.91
N THR A 99 2.06 -2.31 2.70
CA THR A 99 2.37 -3.03 1.45
C THR A 99 3.60 -2.40 0.82
N ASP A 100 4.70 -3.17 0.73
CA ASP A 100 6.01 -2.65 0.34
C ASP A 100 6.85 -3.77 -0.28
N HIS A 101 7.86 -3.43 -1.07
CA HIS A 101 8.80 -4.39 -1.67
C HIS A 101 10.27 -4.06 -1.37
N HIS A 102 10.55 -2.95 -0.72
CA HIS A 102 11.89 -2.53 -0.35
C HIS A 102 12.53 -3.49 0.66
N THR A 103 13.85 -3.42 0.81
CA THR A 103 14.59 -4.30 1.72
C THR A 103 14.04 -4.20 3.14
N MET A 104 13.64 -5.35 3.67
CA MET A 104 13.13 -5.51 5.04
C MET A 104 14.26 -6.07 5.91
N ASP A 105 14.89 -5.21 6.69
CA ASP A 105 16.03 -5.56 7.56
C ASP A 105 15.59 -5.91 8.99
N GLU A 106 14.40 -5.45 9.40
CA GLU A 106 13.85 -5.59 10.76
C GLU A 106 12.37 -5.99 10.72
N GLU A 107 11.85 -6.45 11.85
CA GLU A 107 10.44 -6.73 12.03
C GLU A 107 9.62 -5.43 11.99
N VAL A 108 8.54 -5.43 11.21
CA VAL A 108 7.66 -4.27 11.05
C VAL A 108 6.51 -4.35 12.03
N ASN A 109 6.45 -3.44 12.99
CA ASN A 109 5.42 -3.41 14.02
C ASN A 109 4.15 -2.70 13.52
N CYS A 110 3.32 -3.43 12.78
CA CYS A 110 2.00 -2.98 12.31
C CYS A 110 1.01 -4.17 12.30
N ASP A 111 -0.25 -3.88 11.96
CA ASP A 111 -1.31 -4.90 12.03
C ASP A 111 -1.22 -5.94 10.92
N VAL A 112 -0.81 -5.51 9.73
CA VAL A 112 -0.65 -6.39 8.57
C VAL A 112 0.54 -5.93 7.72
N VAL A 113 1.41 -6.87 7.37
CA VAL A 113 2.47 -6.68 6.37
C VAL A 113 2.18 -7.53 5.15
N VAL A 114 2.19 -6.92 3.96
CA VAL A 114 2.19 -7.60 2.67
C VAL A 114 3.50 -7.27 1.97
N HIS A 115 4.38 -8.26 1.89
CA HIS A 115 5.72 -8.07 1.36
C HIS A 115 6.18 -9.31 0.58
N PRO A 116 6.86 -9.17 -0.58
CA PRO A 116 7.29 -10.30 -1.41
C PRO A 116 8.11 -11.36 -0.68
N MET A 117 8.90 -10.97 0.33
CA MET A 117 9.67 -11.91 1.14
C MET A 117 8.81 -12.83 2.00
N LEU A 118 7.57 -12.45 2.28
CA LEU A 118 6.59 -13.20 3.07
C LEU A 118 5.58 -13.96 2.18
N MET A 119 5.71 -13.81 0.85
CA MET A 119 4.84 -14.44 -0.15
C MET A 119 5.55 -15.64 -0.80
N GLU A 120 4.81 -16.37 -1.65
CA GLU A 120 5.38 -17.46 -2.42
C GLU A 120 6.47 -16.99 -3.40
N PRO A 121 7.40 -17.86 -3.79
CA PRO A 121 8.55 -17.48 -4.62
C PRO A 121 8.23 -16.79 -5.95
N CYS A 122 7.06 -17.05 -6.54
CA CYS A 122 6.64 -16.43 -7.80
C CYS A 122 6.36 -14.93 -7.67
N PHE A 123 6.09 -14.43 -6.45
CA PHE A 123 5.80 -13.01 -6.17
C PHE A 123 7.03 -12.18 -5.79
N LYS A 124 8.19 -12.81 -5.62
CA LYS A 124 9.41 -12.14 -5.11
C LYS A 124 9.94 -10.99 -5.96
N THR A 125 9.50 -10.87 -7.19
CA THR A 125 9.94 -9.83 -8.13
C THR A 125 8.88 -8.73 -8.36
N LEU A 126 7.81 -8.70 -7.56
CA LEU A 126 6.80 -7.65 -7.66
C LEU A 126 7.33 -6.31 -7.13
N CYS A 127 7.03 -5.23 -7.83
CA CYS A 127 7.12 -3.85 -7.35
C CYS A 127 5.91 -3.47 -6.47
N GLY A 128 5.89 -2.28 -5.91
CA GLY A 128 4.78 -1.80 -5.07
C GLY A 128 3.42 -1.85 -5.76
N ALA A 129 3.34 -1.44 -7.03
CA ALA A 129 2.11 -1.51 -7.82
C ALA A 129 1.69 -2.95 -8.13
N GLY A 130 2.65 -3.84 -8.37
CA GLY A 130 2.38 -5.27 -8.54
C GLY A 130 1.76 -5.88 -7.28
N ILE A 131 2.28 -5.55 -6.09
CA ILE A 131 1.71 -5.98 -4.80
C ILE A 131 0.31 -5.40 -4.62
N ALA A 132 0.11 -4.10 -4.88
CA ALA A 132 -1.19 -3.46 -4.77
C ALA A 132 -2.23 -4.14 -5.69
N TYR A 133 -1.84 -4.51 -6.90
CA TYR A 133 -2.70 -5.24 -7.84
C TYR A 133 -3.08 -6.63 -7.31
N GLU A 134 -2.12 -7.41 -6.81
CA GLU A 134 -2.41 -8.73 -6.23
C GLU A 134 -3.30 -8.59 -4.98
N CYS A 135 -3.13 -7.55 -4.18
CA CYS A 135 -4.04 -7.24 -3.08
C CYS A 135 -5.48 -7.01 -3.57
N MET A 136 -5.66 -6.35 -4.71
CA MET A 136 -6.99 -6.14 -5.29
C MET A 136 -7.58 -7.44 -5.87
N ARG A 137 -6.78 -8.26 -6.54
CA ARG A 137 -7.21 -9.58 -7.03
C ARG A 137 -7.72 -10.49 -5.90
N VAL A 138 -7.04 -10.50 -4.77
CA VAL A 138 -7.48 -11.25 -3.57
C VAL A 138 -8.84 -10.78 -3.05
N LEU A 139 -9.22 -9.53 -3.32
CA LEU A 139 -10.53 -8.94 -2.97
C LEU A 139 -11.56 -9.06 -4.10
N ASP A 140 -11.27 -9.86 -5.12
CA ASP A 140 -12.12 -10.06 -6.30
C ASP A 140 -12.36 -8.74 -7.10
N VAL A 141 -11.42 -7.80 -7.00
CA VAL A 141 -11.38 -6.59 -7.82
C VAL A 141 -10.37 -6.80 -8.95
N ASP A 142 -10.86 -7.36 -10.04
CA ASP A 142 -10.08 -7.58 -11.26
C ASP A 142 -10.44 -6.51 -12.30
N ASP A 143 -9.43 -5.81 -12.84
CA ASP A 143 -9.61 -4.67 -13.72
C ASP A 143 -8.38 -4.51 -14.63
N ASP A 144 -8.60 -4.57 -15.94
CA ASP A 144 -7.53 -4.46 -16.95
C ASP A 144 -6.73 -3.16 -16.84
N TYR A 145 -7.37 -2.07 -16.45
CA TYR A 145 -6.67 -0.80 -16.25
C TYR A 145 -5.70 -0.86 -15.07
N LEU A 146 -6.10 -1.49 -13.97
CA LEU A 146 -5.23 -1.69 -12.81
C LEU A 146 -4.06 -2.62 -13.14
N LEU A 147 -4.30 -3.65 -13.95
CA LEU A 147 -3.26 -4.55 -14.47
C LEU A 147 -2.24 -3.79 -15.32
N GLN A 148 -2.70 -2.91 -16.22
CA GLN A 148 -1.82 -2.10 -17.06
C GLN A 148 -0.93 -1.18 -16.23
N LEU A 149 -1.46 -0.58 -15.16
CA LEU A 149 -0.68 0.24 -14.24
C LEU A 149 0.41 -0.57 -13.53
N ALA A 150 0.09 -1.78 -13.07
CA ALA A 150 1.07 -2.67 -12.43
C ALA A 150 2.17 -3.10 -13.41
N GLY A 151 1.82 -3.40 -14.67
CA GLY A 151 2.80 -3.71 -15.72
C GLY A 151 3.71 -2.54 -16.06
N LEU A 152 3.16 -1.32 -16.20
CA LEU A 152 3.92 -0.10 -16.45
C LEU A 152 4.90 0.20 -15.30
N ALA A 153 4.42 0.11 -14.06
CA ALA A 153 5.23 0.34 -12.87
C ALA A 153 6.39 -0.66 -12.77
N SER A 154 6.14 -1.94 -13.04
CA SER A 154 7.17 -2.99 -13.02
C SER A 154 8.34 -2.71 -13.98
N ILE A 155 8.05 -2.05 -15.11
CA ILE A 155 9.09 -1.62 -16.08
C ILE A 155 9.81 -0.38 -15.57
N SER A 156 9.09 0.61 -15.04
CA SER A 156 9.67 1.86 -14.56
C SER A 156 10.58 1.67 -13.35
N ASP A 157 10.23 0.72 -12.48
CA ASP A 157 11.01 0.34 -11.30
C ASP A 157 12.11 -0.71 -11.62
N MET A 158 12.31 -0.99 -12.91
CA MET A 158 13.34 -1.91 -13.42
C MET A 158 13.32 -3.30 -12.77
N MET A 159 12.14 -3.81 -12.45
CA MET A 159 11.99 -5.11 -11.81
C MET A 159 12.41 -6.27 -12.71
N VAL A 160 12.88 -7.34 -12.08
CA VAL A 160 13.25 -8.57 -12.81
C VAL A 160 11.99 -9.23 -13.37
N VAL A 161 11.87 -9.27 -14.71
CA VAL A 161 10.71 -9.82 -15.44
C VAL A 161 10.69 -11.35 -15.38
N LYS A 162 10.33 -11.89 -14.20
CA LYS A 162 10.17 -13.32 -13.90
C LYS A 162 8.95 -13.55 -13.03
N GLY A 163 8.53 -14.81 -12.87
CA GLY A 163 7.41 -15.16 -12.02
C GLY A 163 6.15 -14.36 -12.34
N GLN A 164 5.52 -13.82 -11.32
CA GLN A 164 4.30 -13.02 -11.46
C GLN A 164 4.55 -11.69 -12.19
N THR A 165 5.70 -11.05 -12.01
CA THR A 165 6.05 -9.81 -12.74
C THR A 165 6.04 -10.00 -14.26
N ARG A 166 6.34 -11.21 -14.77
CA ARG A 166 6.23 -11.50 -16.19
C ARG A 166 4.78 -11.70 -16.66
N ALA A 167 3.89 -12.05 -15.75
CA ALA A 167 2.48 -12.28 -16.05
C ALA A 167 1.64 -10.99 -16.01
N LEU A 168 2.15 -9.93 -15.34
CA LEU A 168 1.59 -8.59 -15.39
C LEU A 168 1.88 -7.91 -16.74
#